data_cc094762a11f31b6bbd7aa21a0aafa44
#
_entry.id   cc094762a11f31b6bbd7aa21a0aafa44
#
_cell.length_a   1.000
_cell.length_b   1.000
_cell.length_c   1.000
_cell.angle_alpha   90.00
_cell.angle_beta   90.00
_cell.angle_gamma   90.00
#
_symmetry.space_group_name_H-M   'P 1'
#
loop_
_entity.id
_entity.type
_entity.pdbx_description
1 polymer ?
#
loop_
_entity_poly.entity_id
_entity_poly.type
_entity_poly.pdbx_seq_one_letter_code
_entity_poly.pdbx_strand_id
1 'polypeptide(L)'
;MTRLEELYNEMANRKMISTKKEFAEKFGFAYANLARYLTGQLKTTIDSENYRNFADMGINIDWLLTGEGEMFKQGKEAESAVAVSTPKIPILRQKVSCGPGQGWESEDNIESYIEPLSPLPCLSGRNVYAFRASGVSMIGLGIQDGDVVFFDGSSDQRTRDGIYVFGFAGDAYCKLLRFEPLENKVMVYSVQKPDLREAELVRTIDADSNEFHIFGRVLAWLHENTMFRT
;
A
#
# COMPACT_ATOMS: atom_id res chain seq x y z
N MET A 1 -8.45 -7.17 27.73
CA MET A 1 -7.26 -6.28 27.75
C MET A 1 -6.96 -5.89 26.32
N THR A 2 -6.79 -4.61 26.02
CA THR A 2 -6.41 -4.18 24.68
C THR A 2 -4.90 -4.34 24.49
N ARG A 3 -4.41 -4.46 23.25
CA ARG A 3 -2.95 -4.52 22.98
C ARG A 3 -2.24 -3.25 23.44
N LEU A 4 -2.91 -2.10 23.38
CA LEU A 4 -2.38 -0.85 23.90
C LEU A 4 -2.23 -0.87 25.44
N GLU A 5 -3.15 -1.52 26.15
CA GLU A 5 -3.06 -1.73 27.58
C GLU A 5 -1.93 -2.71 27.95
N GLU A 6 -1.79 -3.77 27.16
CA GLU A 6 -0.68 -4.72 27.28
C GLU A 6 0.67 -4.06 27.10
N LEU A 7 0.80 -3.22 26.07
CA LEU A 7 2.00 -2.43 25.83
C LEU A 7 2.31 -1.48 26.98
N TYR A 8 1.29 -0.73 27.46
CA TYR A 8 1.46 0.16 28.60
C TYR A 8 1.98 -0.58 29.84
N ASN A 9 1.38 -1.72 30.17
CA ASN A 9 1.77 -2.52 31.33
C ASN A 9 3.20 -3.06 31.19
N GLU A 10 3.57 -3.56 30.03
CA GLU A 10 4.91 -4.10 29.80
C GLU A 10 5.98 -2.99 29.82
N MET A 11 5.70 -1.81 29.28
CA MET A 11 6.60 -0.66 29.35
C MET A 11 6.76 -0.16 30.77
N ALA A 12 5.70 -0.17 31.58
CA ALA A 12 5.75 0.18 33.00
C ALA A 12 6.59 -0.85 33.79
N ASN A 13 6.42 -2.15 33.54
CA ASN A 13 7.21 -3.22 34.14
C ASN A 13 8.71 -3.10 33.82
N ARG A 14 9.03 -2.73 32.58
CA ARG A 14 10.43 -2.48 32.13
C ARG A 14 10.99 -1.13 32.60
N LYS A 15 10.22 -0.35 33.33
CA LYS A 15 10.59 1.02 33.80
C LYS A 15 10.91 1.99 32.65
N MET A 16 10.35 1.74 31.47
CA MET A 16 10.47 2.61 30.30
C MET A 16 9.58 3.84 30.39
N ILE A 17 8.51 3.74 31.18
CA ILE A 17 7.57 4.80 31.53
C ILE A 17 7.19 4.69 33.03
N SER A 18 6.84 5.82 33.64
CA SER A 18 6.45 5.88 35.05
C SER A 18 4.98 6.20 35.25
N THR A 19 4.35 6.89 34.31
CA THR A 19 2.96 7.35 34.43
C THR A 19 2.19 7.26 33.13
N LYS A 20 0.85 7.19 33.25
CA LYS A 20 -0.05 7.27 32.06
C LYS A 20 0.10 8.60 31.32
N LYS A 21 0.44 9.68 32.02
CA LYS A 21 0.67 10.98 31.41
C LYS A 21 1.91 10.94 30.51
N GLU A 22 3.00 10.37 31.01
CA GLU A 22 4.23 10.17 30.25
C GLU A 22 4.01 9.28 29.00
N PHE A 23 3.20 8.22 29.13
CA PHE A 23 2.83 7.38 28.00
C PHE A 23 2.05 8.19 26.95
N ALA A 24 1.07 9.00 27.38
CA ALA A 24 0.28 9.83 26.48
C ALA A 24 1.17 10.83 25.70
N GLU A 25 2.07 11.52 26.41
CA GLU A 25 2.99 12.49 25.82
C GLU A 25 3.97 11.84 24.84
N LYS A 26 4.57 10.69 25.21
CA LYS A 26 5.51 9.97 24.35
C LYS A 26 4.90 9.49 23.04
N PHE A 27 3.66 9.06 23.09
CA PHE A 27 3.00 8.45 21.92
C PHE A 27 1.97 9.35 21.25
N GLY A 28 1.86 10.61 21.66
CA GLY A 28 0.98 11.61 21.02
C GLY A 28 -0.51 11.42 21.31
N PHE A 29 -0.87 10.77 22.42
CA PHE A 29 -2.27 10.62 22.82
C PHE A 29 -2.76 11.78 23.66
N ALA A 30 -4.02 12.20 23.44
CA ALA A 30 -4.67 13.09 24.40
C ALA A 30 -4.87 12.37 25.73
N TYR A 31 -4.21 12.84 26.80
CA TYR A 31 -4.24 12.20 28.12
C TYR A 31 -5.67 11.97 28.65
N ALA A 32 -6.59 12.91 28.41
CA ALA A 32 -7.99 12.79 28.81
C ALA A 32 -8.70 11.55 28.21
N ASN A 33 -8.25 11.06 27.07
CA ASN A 33 -8.84 9.93 26.37
C ASN A 33 -8.07 8.62 26.57
N LEU A 34 -6.83 8.69 27.07
CA LEU A 34 -5.94 7.53 27.16
C LEU A 34 -6.55 6.37 27.95
N ALA A 35 -7.17 6.65 29.11
CA ALA A 35 -7.79 5.60 29.92
C ALA A 35 -8.87 4.83 29.15
N ARG A 36 -9.65 5.53 28.31
CA ARG A 36 -10.70 4.94 27.49
C ARG A 36 -10.14 4.16 26.32
N TYR A 37 -8.99 4.56 25.78
CA TYR A 37 -8.25 3.80 24.76
C TYR A 37 -7.68 2.51 25.35
N LEU A 38 -7.02 2.58 26.50
CA LEU A 38 -6.44 1.43 27.17
C LEU A 38 -7.52 0.38 27.51
N THR A 39 -8.69 0.79 27.97
CA THR A 39 -9.80 -0.12 28.35
C THR A 39 -10.64 -0.58 27.15
N GLY A 40 -10.37 -0.07 25.95
CA GLY A 40 -11.16 -0.42 24.74
C GLY A 40 -12.54 0.23 24.68
N GLN A 41 -12.86 1.16 25.58
CA GLN A 41 -14.11 1.92 25.55
C GLN A 41 -14.18 2.92 24.38
N LEU A 42 -13.03 3.35 23.88
CA LEU A 42 -12.89 4.12 22.65
C LEU A 42 -12.02 3.34 21.68
N LYS A 43 -12.47 3.25 20.41
CA LYS A 43 -11.59 2.75 19.34
C LYS A 43 -10.46 3.74 19.15
N THR A 44 -9.23 3.28 19.35
CA THR A 44 -8.05 4.08 19.12
C THR A 44 -7.90 4.30 17.63
N THR A 45 -8.04 5.54 17.18
CA THR A 45 -7.55 5.93 15.86
C THR A 45 -6.07 6.25 16.06
N ILE A 46 -5.21 5.31 15.70
CA ILE A 46 -3.76 5.51 15.70
C ILE A 46 -3.45 6.26 14.42
N ASP A 47 -2.94 7.48 14.52
CA ASP A 47 -2.51 8.28 13.38
C ASP A 47 -1.04 8.02 13.01
N SER A 48 -0.57 8.65 11.95
CA SER A 48 0.80 8.46 11.45
C SER A 48 1.87 8.93 12.44
N GLU A 49 1.57 9.91 13.29
CA GLU A 49 2.47 10.41 14.31
C GLU A 49 2.60 9.40 15.46
N ASN A 50 1.48 8.83 15.92
CA ASN A 50 1.50 7.77 16.92
C ASN A 50 2.32 6.56 16.44
N TYR A 51 2.15 6.13 15.17
CA TYR A 51 2.92 5.02 14.61
C TYR A 51 4.41 5.28 14.59
N ARG A 52 4.83 6.50 14.22
CA ARG A 52 6.22 6.90 14.26
C ARG A 52 6.78 6.82 15.68
N ASN A 53 6.08 7.40 16.64
CA ASN A 53 6.49 7.41 18.05
C ASN A 53 6.62 5.98 18.62
N PHE A 54 5.74 5.05 18.23
CA PHE A 54 5.86 3.65 18.60
C PHE A 54 7.09 2.99 17.97
N ALA A 55 7.33 3.21 16.69
CA ALA A 55 8.47 2.64 15.98
C ALA A 55 9.81 3.16 16.53
N ASP A 56 9.92 4.45 16.85
CA ASP A 56 11.10 5.09 17.43
C ASP A 56 11.45 4.53 18.82
N MET A 57 10.46 4.01 19.54
CA MET A 57 10.65 3.33 20.82
C MET A 57 10.93 1.83 20.68
N GLY A 58 11.13 1.34 19.44
CA GLY A 58 11.41 -0.07 19.19
C GLY A 58 10.20 -0.99 19.33
N ILE A 59 8.98 -0.45 19.35
CA ILE A 59 7.76 -1.23 19.43
C ILE A 59 7.46 -1.82 18.04
N ASN A 60 7.13 -3.10 18.01
CA ASN A 60 6.75 -3.79 16.80
C ASN A 60 5.31 -3.40 16.41
N ILE A 61 5.17 -2.66 15.32
CA ILE A 61 3.88 -2.17 14.84
C ILE A 61 2.98 -3.33 14.39
N ASP A 62 3.55 -4.38 13.80
CA ASP A 62 2.79 -5.56 13.38
C ASP A 62 2.16 -6.25 14.60
N TRP A 63 2.93 -6.41 15.68
CA TRP A 63 2.39 -6.91 16.95
C TRP A 63 1.27 -6.00 17.48
N LEU A 64 1.45 -4.69 17.45
CA LEU A 64 0.44 -3.74 17.94
C LEU A 64 -0.88 -3.84 17.14
N LEU A 65 -0.81 -4.11 15.84
CA LEU A 65 -1.97 -4.21 14.96
C LEU A 65 -2.61 -5.59 14.97
N THR A 66 -1.81 -6.66 14.84
CA THR A 66 -2.29 -8.02 14.63
C THR A 66 -2.25 -8.88 15.89
N GLY A 67 -1.33 -8.60 16.81
CA GLY A 67 -1.01 -9.44 17.97
C GLY A 67 -0.02 -10.55 17.65
N GLU A 68 0.50 -10.61 16.41
CA GLU A 68 1.47 -11.62 16.00
C GLU A 68 2.90 -11.10 16.15
N GLY A 69 3.82 -11.99 16.55
CA GLY A 69 5.22 -11.66 16.77
C GLY A 69 5.52 -11.14 18.19
N GLU A 70 6.71 -10.57 18.36
CA GLU A 70 7.16 -10.00 19.64
C GLU A 70 6.75 -8.54 19.77
N MET A 71 6.41 -8.09 20.98
CA MET A 71 5.98 -6.73 21.28
C MET A 71 7.07 -5.68 20.98
N PHE A 72 8.34 -6.03 21.25
CA PHE A 72 9.50 -5.18 21.01
C PHE A 72 10.42 -5.82 19.98
N LYS A 73 11.00 -5.02 19.10
CA LYS A 73 12.05 -5.48 18.18
C LYS A 73 13.29 -5.88 18.98
N GLN A 74 13.85 -7.05 18.72
CA GLN A 74 15.04 -7.52 19.46
C GLN A 74 16.28 -6.71 19.13
N GLY A 75 17.08 -6.40 20.14
CA GLY A 75 18.16 -5.44 20.20
C GLY A 75 19.41 -5.68 19.36
N LYS A 76 19.29 -6.14 18.11
CA LYS A 76 20.35 -6.01 17.10
C LYS A 76 20.04 -4.95 16.04
N GLU A 77 18.84 -4.37 16.05
CA GLU A 77 18.42 -3.32 15.13
C GLU A 77 18.34 -1.92 15.75
N ALA A 78 18.60 -1.79 17.07
CA ALA A 78 18.52 -0.50 17.78
C ALA A 78 19.77 0.40 17.63
N GLU A 79 20.87 -0.07 17.04
CA GLU A 79 22.07 0.73 16.76
C GLU A 79 22.22 1.19 15.31
N SER A 80 21.29 0.82 14.46
CA SER A 80 21.14 1.44 13.16
C SER A 80 20.06 2.50 13.29
N ALA A 81 20.46 3.73 13.63
CA ALA A 81 19.64 4.90 13.40
C ALA A 81 19.11 4.82 11.96
N VAL A 82 17.86 4.37 11.86
CA VAL A 82 16.96 4.56 10.72
C VAL A 82 17.61 4.55 9.34
N ALA A 83 18.11 3.41 8.92
CA ALA A 83 17.72 2.96 7.62
C ALA A 83 16.51 2.03 7.86
N VAL A 84 15.31 2.58 7.99
CA VAL A 84 14.13 1.84 7.54
C VAL A 84 14.45 1.56 6.10
N SER A 85 14.95 0.35 5.82
CA SER A 85 15.10 -0.10 4.44
C SER A 85 13.67 -0.16 3.93
N THR A 86 13.21 0.96 3.40
CA THR A 86 11.97 1.00 2.64
C THR A 86 12.16 -0.06 1.58
N PRO A 87 11.28 -1.05 1.51
CA PRO A 87 11.46 -2.13 0.56
C PRO A 87 11.61 -1.51 -0.83
N LYS A 88 12.64 -1.92 -1.57
CA LYS A 88 12.77 -1.55 -2.97
C LYS A 88 11.58 -2.10 -3.71
N ILE A 89 10.72 -1.22 -4.19
CA ILE A 89 9.53 -1.59 -4.93
C ILE A 89 9.89 -1.62 -6.41
N PRO A 90 9.76 -2.76 -7.09
CA PRO A 90 10.06 -2.86 -8.51
C PRO A 90 9.04 -2.09 -9.35
N ILE A 91 9.52 -1.31 -10.31
CA ILE A 91 8.69 -0.59 -11.31
C ILE A 91 8.68 -1.43 -12.58
N LEU A 92 7.48 -1.81 -13.02
CA LEU A 92 7.29 -2.55 -14.26
C LEU A 92 7.48 -1.67 -15.49
N ARG A 93 8.01 -2.26 -16.55
CA ARG A 93 8.09 -1.66 -17.89
C ARG A 93 6.69 -1.44 -18.47
N GLN A 94 6.57 -0.52 -19.43
CA GLN A 94 5.36 -0.32 -20.22
C GLN A 94 5.06 -1.53 -21.11
N LYS A 95 6.10 -2.21 -21.60
CA LYS A 95 5.99 -3.46 -22.35
C LYS A 95 6.37 -4.62 -21.44
N VAL A 96 5.44 -5.53 -21.22
CA VAL A 96 5.58 -6.67 -20.34
C VAL A 96 5.45 -7.95 -21.13
N SER A 97 6.50 -8.77 -21.15
CA SER A 97 6.45 -10.09 -21.77
C SER A 97 5.80 -11.09 -20.82
N CYS A 98 4.65 -11.62 -21.24
CA CYS A 98 3.92 -12.69 -20.55
C CYS A 98 3.90 -13.94 -21.46
N GLY A 99 5.09 -14.43 -21.85
CA GLY A 99 5.22 -15.64 -22.68
C GLY A 99 5.02 -16.93 -21.89
N PRO A 100 4.89 -18.09 -22.57
CA PRO A 100 4.81 -19.39 -21.91
C PRO A 100 6.00 -19.62 -20.99
N GLY A 101 5.77 -19.71 -19.68
CA GLY A 101 6.79 -19.96 -18.66
C GLY A 101 7.45 -18.73 -18.04
N GLN A 102 7.10 -17.52 -18.47
CA GLN A 102 7.53 -16.27 -17.80
C GLN A 102 6.32 -15.56 -17.22
N GLY A 103 6.33 -15.40 -15.89
CA GLY A 103 5.37 -14.53 -15.20
C GLY A 103 5.68 -13.05 -15.48
N TRP A 104 4.69 -12.19 -15.34
CA TRP A 104 4.87 -10.74 -15.47
C TRP A 104 5.83 -10.17 -14.38
N GLU A 105 6.03 -10.87 -13.27
CA GLU A 105 6.96 -10.52 -12.20
C GLU A 105 8.44 -10.80 -12.54
N SER A 106 8.73 -11.33 -13.73
CA SER A 106 10.11 -11.61 -14.15
C SER A 106 10.96 -10.34 -14.12
N GLU A 107 12.23 -10.48 -13.73
CA GLU A 107 13.21 -9.38 -13.72
C GLU A 107 13.35 -8.68 -15.07
N ASP A 108 13.13 -9.39 -16.19
CA ASP A 108 13.15 -8.81 -17.52
C ASP A 108 12.07 -7.75 -17.73
N ASN A 109 10.97 -7.82 -16.98
CA ASN A 109 9.87 -6.88 -17.02
C ASN A 109 10.04 -5.71 -16.04
N ILE A 110 11.11 -5.69 -15.23
CA ILE A 110 11.40 -4.61 -14.29
C ILE A 110 12.27 -3.57 -14.97
N GLU A 111 11.84 -2.31 -14.91
CA GLU A 111 12.56 -1.15 -15.45
C GLU A 111 13.57 -0.60 -14.45
N SER A 112 13.13 -0.45 -13.21
CA SER A 112 13.88 0.16 -12.13
C SER A 112 13.23 -0.16 -10.78
N TYR A 113 13.76 0.42 -9.70
CA TYR A 113 13.22 0.29 -8.35
C TYR A 113 13.00 1.67 -7.75
N ILE A 114 11.94 1.81 -6.96
CA ILE A 114 11.69 2.99 -6.15
C ILE A 114 11.79 2.64 -4.67
N GLU A 115 12.46 3.51 -3.92
CA GLU A 115 12.52 3.45 -2.46
C GLU A 115 11.70 4.62 -1.91
N PRO A 116 10.51 4.39 -1.34
CA PRO A 116 9.74 5.45 -0.71
C PRO A 116 10.55 6.06 0.44
N LEU A 117 10.58 7.39 0.55
CA LEU A 117 11.29 8.10 1.61
C LEU A 117 10.72 7.83 3.02
N SER A 118 9.51 7.29 3.09
CA SER A 118 8.84 6.91 4.32
C SER A 118 8.01 5.65 4.08
N PRO A 119 7.87 4.76 5.08
CA PRO A 119 6.97 3.63 4.98
C PRO A 119 5.55 4.11 4.69
N LEU A 120 4.94 3.56 3.64
CA LEU A 120 3.54 3.80 3.31
C LEU A 120 2.70 2.68 3.92
N PRO A 121 1.88 2.95 4.96
CA PRO A 121 1.12 1.89 5.65
C PRO A 121 0.21 1.08 4.74
N CYS A 122 -0.32 1.70 3.67
CA CYS A 122 -1.15 1.01 2.67
C CYS A 122 -0.39 -0.04 1.85
N LEU A 123 0.95 -0.03 1.88
CA LEU A 123 1.81 -0.96 1.15
C LEU A 123 2.39 -2.07 2.06
N SER A 124 2.28 -1.92 3.40
CA SER A 124 2.86 -2.88 4.35
C SER A 124 2.22 -4.27 4.24
N GLY A 125 3.06 -5.31 4.34
CA GLY A 125 2.61 -6.70 4.35
C GLY A 125 2.04 -7.20 3.02
N ARG A 126 2.27 -6.48 1.91
CA ARG A 126 1.78 -6.81 0.57
C ARG A 126 2.93 -7.07 -0.39
N ASN A 127 2.65 -7.82 -1.44
CA ASN A 127 3.57 -8.00 -2.57
C ASN A 127 3.41 -6.81 -3.53
N VAL A 128 4.09 -5.69 -3.23
CA VAL A 128 3.89 -4.42 -3.90
C VAL A 128 4.83 -4.27 -5.09
N TYR A 129 4.24 -3.89 -6.21
CA TYR A 129 4.91 -3.43 -7.41
C TYR A 129 4.47 -2.01 -7.75
N ALA A 130 5.23 -1.37 -8.61
CA ALA A 130 4.90 -0.06 -9.13
C ALA A 130 4.81 -0.07 -10.67
N PHE A 131 4.09 0.89 -11.20
CA PHE A 131 3.93 1.10 -12.63
C PHE A 131 3.90 2.60 -12.91
N ARG A 132 4.61 3.05 -13.92
CA ARG A 132 4.59 4.47 -14.30
C ARG A 132 3.42 4.71 -15.25
N ALA A 133 2.42 5.44 -14.77
CA ALA A 133 1.27 5.81 -15.58
C ALA A 133 1.68 6.63 -16.79
N SER A 134 1.04 6.38 -17.93
CA SER A 134 1.26 7.14 -19.15
C SER A 134 -0.08 7.62 -19.72
N GLY A 135 -0.11 8.89 -20.10
CA GLY A 135 -1.28 9.54 -20.66
C GLY A 135 -2.30 10.02 -19.61
N VAL A 136 -3.46 10.46 -20.10
CA VAL A 136 -4.47 11.18 -19.30
C VAL A 136 -5.73 10.36 -19.03
N SER A 137 -5.70 9.07 -19.33
CA SER A 137 -6.90 8.21 -19.32
C SER A 137 -7.51 7.98 -17.93
N MET A 138 -6.78 8.30 -16.85
CA MET A 138 -7.21 8.13 -15.46
C MET A 138 -7.17 9.44 -14.66
N ILE A 139 -7.04 10.58 -15.36
CA ILE A 139 -6.91 11.90 -14.74
C ILE A 139 -8.14 12.27 -13.90
N GLY A 140 -9.31 11.79 -14.27
CA GLY A 140 -10.54 12.00 -13.49
C GLY A 140 -10.53 11.36 -12.11
N LEU A 141 -9.65 10.37 -11.86
CA LEU A 141 -9.40 9.76 -10.57
C LEU A 141 -8.11 10.29 -9.90
N GLY A 142 -7.48 11.32 -10.49
CA GLY A 142 -6.30 11.95 -9.95
C GLY A 142 -4.98 11.26 -10.32
N ILE A 143 -4.98 10.25 -11.21
CA ILE A 143 -3.77 9.64 -11.74
C ILE A 143 -3.38 10.39 -13.01
N GLN A 144 -2.22 11.04 -12.98
CA GLN A 144 -1.70 11.88 -14.05
C GLN A 144 -0.60 11.18 -14.85
N ASP A 145 -0.26 11.76 -15.98
CA ASP A 145 0.88 11.29 -16.78
C ASP A 145 2.19 11.37 -15.99
N GLY A 146 2.94 10.28 -15.95
CA GLY A 146 4.19 10.15 -15.21
C GLY A 146 4.05 9.73 -13.74
N ASP A 147 2.84 9.65 -13.19
CA ASP A 147 2.64 9.19 -11.80
C ASP A 147 3.16 7.77 -11.60
N VAL A 148 3.70 7.53 -10.40
CA VAL A 148 4.06 6.19 -9.95
C VAL A 148 2.86 5.58 -9.24
N VAL A 149 2.29 4.55 -9.82
CA VAL A 149 1.13 3.82 -9.33
C VAL A 149 1.59 2.55 -8.64
N PHE A 150 1.25 2.38 -7.36
CA PHE A 150 1.56 1.19 -6.55
C PHE A 150 0.38 0.22 -6.58
N PHE A 151 0.65 -1.05 -6.79
CA PHE A 151 -0.38 -2.08 -6.84
C PHE A 151 0.04 -3.35 -6.12
N ASP A 152 -0.96 -4.13 -5.68
CA ASP A 152 -0.78 -5.40 -4.98
C ASP A 152 -0.70 -6.53 -6.00
N GLY A 153 0.49 -7.12 -6.16
CA GLY A 153 0.73 -8.26 -7.04
C GLY A 153 0.32 -9.61 -6.42
N SER A 154 -0.16 -9.63 -5.19
CA SER A 154 -0.66 -10.86 -4.58
C SER A 154 -2.03 -11.21 -5.12
N SER A 155 -2.03 -12.18 -6.03
CA SER A 155 -3.16 -12.98 -6.47
C SER A 155 -4.42 -12.34 -7.07
N ASP A 156 -5.12 -13.18 -7.72
CA ASP A 156 -6.42 -13.14 -8.35
C ASP A 156 -7.49 -12.30 -7.64
N GLN A 157 -7.46 -10.99 -7.90
CA GLN A 157 -8.47 -10.05 -7.38
C GLN A 157 -9.59 -9.77 -8.40
N ARG A 158 -9.88 -10.72 -9.30
CA ARG A 158 -10.91 -10.64 -10.35
C ARG A 158 -12.35 -10.52 -9.83
N THR A 159 -12.53 -10.26 -8.55
CA THR A 159 -13.86 -10.30 -7.92
C THR A 159 -14.48 -8.95 -7.65
N ARG A 160 -13.78 -7.85 -7.81
CA ARG A 160 -14.27 -6.52 -7.45
C ARG A 160 -13.85 -5.48 -8.47
N ASP A 161 -14.79 -4.65 -8.86
CA ASP A 161 -14.52 -3.44 -9.63
C ASP A 161 -13.48 -2.56 -8.95
N GLY A 162 -12.61 -1.92 -9.74
CA GLY A 162 -11.56 -1.07 -9.20
C GLY A 162 -10.52 -0.68 -10.23
N ILE A 163 -9.52 0.07 -9.77
CA ILE A 163 -8.37 0.44 -10.59
C ILE A 163 -7.36 -0.70 -10.54
N TYR A 164 -6.91 -1.14 -11.72
CA TYR A 164 -5.96 -2.24 -11.86
C TYR A 164 -4.82 -1.87 -12.80
N VAL A 165 -3.66 -2.48 -12.53
CA VAL A 165 -2.60 -2.61 -13.51
C VAL A 165 -2.71 -4.00 -14.13
N PHE A 166 -2.72 -4.07 -15.45
CA PHE A 166 -2.89 -5.32 -16.21
C PHE A 166 -2.14 -5.27 -17.53
N GLY A 167 -1.80 -6.44 -18.04
CA GLY A 167 -1.24 -6.65 -19.38
C GLY A 167 -2.33 -7.02 -20.38
N PHE A 168 -2.23 -6.46 -21.59
CA PHE A 168 -3.03 -6.87 -22.73
C PHE A 168 -2.22 -6.73 -24.02
N ALA A 169 -2.14 -7.82 -24.78
CA ALA A 169 -1.41 -7.86 -26.07
C ALA A 169 0.06 -7.36 -25.96
N GLY A 170 0.73 -7.64 -24.83
CA GLY A 170 2.12 -7.29 -24.57
C GLY A 170 2.38 -5.89 -24.02
N ASP A 171 1.37 -5.07 -23.86
CA ASP A 171 1.46 -3.75 -23.23
C ASP A 171 0.82 -3.76 -21.85
N ALA A 172 1.35 -2.93 -20.92
CA ALA A 172 0.81 -2.74 -19.58
C ALA A 172 -0.06 -1.48 -19.52
N TYR A 173 -1.17 -1.59 -18.79
CA TYR A 173 -2.17 -0.53 -18.67
C TYR A 173 -2.58 -0.32 -17.21
N CYS A 174 -2.92 0.93 -16.87
CA CYS A 174 -3.63 1.28 -15.64
C CYS A 174 -5.02 1.81 -16.00
N LYS A 175 -6.09 1.09 -15.62
CA LYS A 175 -7.47 1.43 -15.98
C LYS A 175 -8.46 1.03 -14.87
N LEU A 176 -9.67 1.59 -14.95
CA LEU A 176 -10.80 1.09 -14.18
C LEU A 176 -11.34 -0.18 -14.85
N LEU A 177 -11.35 -1.29 -14.11
CA LEU A 177 -11.94 -2.55 -14.55
C LEU A 177 -13.27 -2.79 -13.85
N ARG A 178 -14.26 -3.27 -14.61
CA ARG A 178 -15.51 -3.84 -14.10
C ARG A 178 -15.63 -5.26 -14.59
N PHE A 179 -16.01 -6.15 -13.68
CA PHE A 179 -16.08 -7.59 -13.96
C PHE A 179 -17.53 -8.02 -14.15
N GLU A 180 -17.81 -8.73 -15.23
CA GLU A 180 -19.09 -9.36 -15.53
C GLU A 180 -18.93 -10.89 -15.48
N PRO A 181 -19.01 -11.49 -14.27
CA PRO A 181 -18.71 -12.92 -14.09
C PRO A 181 -19.64 -13.84 -14.90
N LEU A 182 -20.90 -13.44 -15.09
CA LEU A 182 -21.89 -14.23 -15.82
C LEU A 182 -21.56 -14.33 -17.33
N GLU A 183 -20.92 -13.32 -17.88
CA GLU A 183 -20.51 -13.27 -19.28
C GLU A 183 -19.03 -13.61 -19.48
N ASN A 184 -18.30 -13.86 -18.38
CA ASN A 184 -16.85 -14.05 -18.38
C ASN A 184 -16.10 -12.90 -19.07
N LYS A 185 -16.53 -11.66 -18.79
CA LYS A 185 -15.98 -10.47 -19.44
C LYS A 185 -15.42 -9.48 -18.44
N VAL A 186 -14.42 -8.74 -18.90
CA VAL A 186 -13.84 -7.60 -18.19
C VAL A 186 -14.02 -6.36 -19.06
N MET A 187 -14.72 -5.38 -18.50
CA MET A 187 -14.92 -4.09 -19.15
C MET A 187 -13.85 -3.12 -18.68
N VAL A 188 -13.12 -2.54 -19.60
CA VAL A 188 -12.00 -1.61 -19.39
C VAL A 188 -12.46 -0.19 -19.64
N TYR A 189 -12.33 0.67 -18.62
CA TYR A 189 -12.78 2.05 -18.70
C TYR A 189 -11.63 3.05 -18.57
N SER A 190 -11.75 4.12 -19.33
CA SER A 190 -11.01 5.37 -19.17
C SER A 190 -11.84 6.33 -18.33
N VAL A 191 -11.21 7.01 -17.36
CA VAL A 191 -11.89 7.95 -16.46
C VAL A 191 -11.19 9.30 -16.57
N GLN A 192 -11.68 10.12 -17.50
CA GLN A 192 -11.12 11.46 -17.75
C GLN A 192 -11.82 12.55 -16.92
N LYS A 193 -13.01 12.28 -16.39
CA LYS A 193 -13.78 13.19 -15.54
C LYS A 193 -14.00 12.58 -14.15
N PRO A 194 -14.16 13.40 -13.09
CA PRO A 194 -14.34 12.89 -11.72
C PRO A 194 -15.61 12.03 -11.51
N ASP A 195 -16.63 12.20 -12.36
CA ASP A 195 -17.86 11.41 -12.28
C ASP A 195 -17.67 10.05 -12.96
N LEU A 196 -17.67 8.97 -12.18
CA LEU A 196 -17.55 7.60 -12.69
C LEU A 196 -18.70 7.17 -13.63
N ARG A 197 -19.81 7.89 -13.64
CA ARG A 197 -20.90 7.66 -14.60
C ARG A 197 -20.54 8.12 -16.02
N GLU A 198 -19.56 9.03 -16.11
CA GLU A 198 -19.02 9.52 -17.38
C GLU A 198 -17.75 8.74 -17.81
N ALA A 199 -17.45 7.62 -17.14
CA ALA A 199 -16.35 6.75 -17.53
C ALA A 199 -16.62 6.16 -18.93
N GLU A 200 -15.64 6.29 -19.80
CA GLU A 200 -15.72 5.81 -21.18
C GLU A 200 -15.29 4.35 -21.28
N LEU A 201 -16.17 3.49 -21.81
CA LEU A 201 -15.82 2.10 -22.12
C LEU A 201 -14.85 2.07 -23.31
N VAL A 202 -13.61 1.69 -23.03
CA VAL A 202 -12.55 1.60 -24.06
C VAL A 202 -12.55 0.23 -24.73
N ARG A 203 -12.77 -0.82 -23.95
CA ARG A 203 -12.70 -2.20 -24.44
C ARG A 203 -13.47 -3.15 -23.54
N THR A 204 -13.96 -4.23 -24.15
CA THR A 204 -14.43 -5.44 -23.44
C THR A 204 -13.49 -6.59 -23.81
N ILE A 205 -12.99 -7.30 -22.80
CA ILE A 205 -12.02 -8.39 -22.94
C ILE A 205 -12.67 -9.66 -22.38
N ASP A 206 -12.40 -10.80 -23.00
CA ASP A 206 -12.70 -12.11 -22.43
C ASP A 206 -11.75 -12.36 -21.25
N ALA A 207 -12.29 -12.70 -20.10
CA ALA A 207 -11.50 -12.89 -18.88
C ALA A 207 -10.48 -14.05 -18.98
N ASP A 208 -10.77 -15.03 -19.84
CA ASP A 208 -9.89 -16.19 -20.11
C ASP A 208 -8.96 -15.96 -21.31
N SER A 209 -8.91 -14.76 -21.88
CA SER A 209 -8.00 -14.46 -22.98
C SER A 209 -6.55 -14.64 -22.57
N ASN A 210 -5.79 -15.40 -23.36
CA ASN A 210 -4.35 -15.58 -23.17
C ASN A 210 -3.52 -14.29 -23.29
N GLU A 211 -4.12 -13.24 -23.85
CA GLU A 211 -3.48 -11.93 -23.99
C GLU A 211 -3.76 -10.99 -22.78
N PHE A 212 -4.67 -11.40 -21.88
CA PHE A 212 -5.09 -10.60 -20.74
C PHE A 212 -4.56 -11.16 -19.43
N HIS A 213 -3.79 -10.36 -18.71
CA HIS A 213 -3.19 -10.73 -17.42
C HIS A 213 -3.38 -9.60 -16.40
N ILE A 214 -4.08 -9.85 -15.30
CA ILE A 214 -4.16 -8.90 -14.20
C ILE A 214 -2.86 -8.98 -13.40
N PHE A 215 -2.14 -7.85 -13.27
CA PHE A 215 -0.95 -7.76 -12.47
C PHE A 215 -1.29 -7.44 -11.01
N GLY A 216 -2.26 -6.56 -10.79
CA GLY A 216 -2.74 -6.29 -9.44
C GLY A 216 -3.66 -5.08 -9.34
N ARG A 217 -4.29 -4.98 -8.16
CA ARG A 217 -5.16 -3.86 -7.83
C ARG A 217 -4.34 -2.67 -7.33
N VAL A 218 -4.67 -1.49 -7.80
CA VAL A 218 -4.03 -0.24 -7.36
C VAL A 218 -4.35 0.03 -5.89
N LEU A 219 -3.31 0.34 -5.13
CA LEU A 219 -3.34 0.68 -3.71
C LEU A 219 -3.22 2.17 -3.48
N ALA A 220 -2.31 2.81 -4.21
CA ALA A 220 -1.97 4.22 -4.09
C ALA A 220 -1.26 4.71 -5.35
N TRP A 221 -1.10 6.01 -5.49
CA TRP A 221 -0.21 6.61 -6.50
C TRP A 221 0.49 7.82 -5.93
N LEU A 222 1.65 8.11 -6.50
CA LEU A 222 2.50 9.24 -6.15
C LEU A 222 2.64 10.15 -7.36
N HIS A 223 2.29 11.42 -7.19
CA HIS A 223 2.53 12.44 -8.18
C HIS A 223 3.95 12.99 -8.05
N GLU A 224 4.80 12.74 -9.04
CA GLU A 224 6.14 13.31 -9.11
C GLU A 224 6.07 14.72 -9.73
N ASN A 225 6.35 15.73 -8.91
CA ASN A 225 6.44 17.10 -9.42
C ASN A 225 7.77 17.29 -10.19
N THR A 226 7.70 17.21 -11.52
CA THR A 226 8.88 17.31 -12.41
C THR A 226 9.49 18.72 -12.49
N MET A 227 8.89 19.73 -11.82
CA MET A 227 9.40 21.12 -11.85
C MET A 227 10.77 21.32 -11.17
N PHE A 228 11.30 20.33 -10.47
CA PHE A 228 12.56 20.42 -9.73
C PHE A 228 13.63 19.43 -10.16
N ARG A 229 13.52 18.84 -11.35
CA ARG A 229 14.66 18.13 -11.96
C ARG A 229 15.57 19.14 -12.64
N THR A 230 16.52 19.69 -11.89
CA THR A 230 17.72 20.36 -12.41
C THR A 230 18.87 19.38 -12.48
#